data_af1646d5439f905abfa5453b3de0b71a
#
_entry.id   af1646d5439f905abfa5453b3de0b71a
#
_cell.length_a   1.000
_cell.length_b   1.000
_cell.length_c   1.000
_cell.angle_alpha   90.00
_cell.angle_beta   90.00
_cell.angle_gamma   90.00
#
_symmetry.space_group_name_H-M   'P 1'
#
loop_
_entity.id
_entity.type
_entity.pdbx_description
1 polymer ?
#
loop_
_entity_poly.entity_id
_entity_poly.type
_entity_poly.pdbx_seq_one_letter_code
_entity_poly.pdbx_strand_id
1 'polypeptide(L)'
;MKTQLHLTHYRKGVVCLDHNAIYESISLASKLTGCNKKSIIHVCKGRQKTCYDNLQVKRKWMYLKDYVEMYGIEKTLQLNFYDYVDLMEVVTNEKSLI
;
A
#
# COMPACT_ATOMS: atom_id res chain seq x y z
N MET A 1 -5.26 -3.69 17.55
CA MET A 1 -5.59 -4.82 16.68
C MET A 1 -6.28 -4.32 15.42
N LYS A 2 -5.77 -4.69 14.27
CA LYS A 2 -6.28 -4.18 13.00
C LYS A 2 -7.32 -5.11 12.41
N THR A 3 -8.39 -5.32 13.15
CA THR A 3 -9.42 -6.27 12.76
C THR A 3 -10.47 -5.71 11.83
N GLN A 4 -10.50 -4.38 11.67
CA GLN A 4 -11.51 -3.73 10.84
C GLN A 4 -10.87 -2.72 9.90
N LEU A 5 -11.25 -2.80 8.63
CA LEU A 5 -10.85 -1.84 7.64
C LEU A 5 -11.87 -0.71 7.59
N HIS A 6 -11.44 0.49 7.96
CA HIS A 6 -12.27 1.68 7.80
C HIS A 6 -11.95 2.29 6.44
N LEU A 7 -12.72 1.91 5.43
CA LEU A 7 -12.47 2.34 4.05
C LEU A 7 -12.41 3.85 3.89
N THR A 8 -13.13 4.58 4.75
CA THR A 8 -13.10 6.04 4.72
C THR A 8 -11.73 6.60 5.05
N HIS A 9 -10.96 5.92 5.91
CA HIS A 9 -9.59 6.31 6.24
C HIS A 9 -8.61 5.98 5.12
N TYR A 10 -8.98 5.03 4.26
CA TYR A 10 -8.10 4.52 3.21
C TYR A 10 -8.51 4.96 1.81
N ARG A 11 -9.40 5.97 1.69
CA ARG A 11 -9.88 6.37 0.36
C ARG A 11 -8.79 6.87 -0.58
N LYS A 12 -7.64 7.29 -0.06
CA LYS A 12 -6.46 7.62 -0.85
C LYS A 12 -5.46 6.48 -0.89
N GLY A 13 -5.89 5.30 -0.43
CA GLY A 13 -5.02 4.14 -0.36
C GLY A 13 -4.72 3.53 -1.71
N VAL A 14 -3.66 2.74 -1.73
CA VAL A 14 -3.27 1.96 -2.91
C VAL A 14 -2.99 0.52 -2.49
N VAL A 15 -3.22 -0.38 -3.43
CA VAL A 15 -2.98 -1.81 -3.23
C VAL A 15 -1.79 -2.22 -4.07
N CYS A 16 -0.84 -2.92 -3.46
CA CYS A 16 0.23 -3.59 -4.19
C CYS A 16 -0.26 -5.01 -4.50
N LEU A 17 -0.57 -5.26 -5.77
CA LEU A 17 -1.20 -6.52 -6.18
C LEU A 17 -0.31 -7.73 -5.98
N ASP A 18 0.99 -7.56 -6.17
CA ASP A 18 1.96 -8.66 -6.08
C ASP A 18 2.22 -9.12 -4.65
N HIS A 19 1.92 -8.27 -3.67
CA HIS A 19 2.23 -8.53 -2.27
C HIS A 19 0.99 -8.56 -1.37
N ASN A 20 -0.20 -8.47 -1.96
CA ASN A 20 -1.47 -8.51 -1.21
C ASN A 20 -1.46 -7.50 -0.05
N ALA A 21 -1.03 -6.29 -0.33
CA ALA A 21 -0.86 -5.26 0.67
C ALA A 21 -1.61 -3.98 0.32
N ILE A 22 -2.22 -3.37 1.32
CA ILE A 22 -2.88 -2.07 1.21
C ILE A 22 -2.04 -1.06 1.97
N TYR A 23 -1.74 0.06 1.35
CA TYR A 23 -1.06 1.19 1.99
C TYR A 23 -2.04 2.34 2.12
N GLU A 24 -2.03 3.00 3.27
CA GLU A 24 -2.97 4.09 3.58
C GLU A 24 -2.92 5.22 2.57
N SER A 25 -1.75 5.46 1.98
CA SER A 25 -1.57 6.52 0.99
C SER A 25 -0.43 6.18 0.05
N ILE A 26 -0.37 6.90 -1.07
CA ILE A 26 0.75 6.77 -2.01
C ILE A 26 2.06 7.17 -1.35
N SER A 27 2.04 8.19 -0.50
CA SER A 27 3.24 8.62 0.22
C SER A 27 3.79 7.52 1.12
N LEU A 28 2.91 6.84 1.84
CA LEU A 28 3.31 5.73 2.70
C LEU A 28 3.82 4.55 1.87
N ALA A 29 3.11 4.22 0.78
CA ALA A 29 3.53 3.16 -0.12
C ALA A 29 4.94 3.42 -0.66
N SER A 30 5.20 4.64 -1.08
CA SER A 30 6.51 5.04 -1.57
C SER A 30 7.59 4.89 -0.49
N LYS A 31 7.30 5.31 0.73
CA LYS A 31 8.26 5.22 1.84
C LYS A 31 8.60 3.78 2.21
N LEU A 32 7.59 2.93 2.27
CA LEU A 32 7.79 1.54 2.72
C LEU A 32 8.37 0.64 1.63
N THR A 33 8.09 0.93 0.37
CA THR A 33 8.55 0.08 -0.74
C THR A 33 9.73 0.65 -1.51
N GLY A 34 9.91 1.96 -1.46
CA GLY A 34 10.91 2.63 -2.29
C GLY A 34 10.46 2.91 -3.71
N CYS A 35 9.22 2.59 -4.06
CA CYS A 35 8.68 2.94 -5.36
C CYS A 35 8.48 4.46 -5.45
N ASN A 36 8.76 5.04 -6.62
CA ASN A 36 8.55 6.46 -6.85
C ASN A 36 7.05 6.77 -6.86
N LYS A 37 6.65 7.84 -6.19
CA LYS A 37 5.23 8.23 -6.11
C LYS A 37 4.57 8.39 -7.46
N LYS A 38 5.24 9.07 -8.39
CA LYS A 38 4.69 9.28 -9.74
C LYS A 38 4.52 7.97 -10.47
N SER A 39 5.47 7.04 -10.28
CA SER A 39 5.38 5.73 -10.91
C SER A 39 4.20 4.93 -10.35
N ILE A 40 3.97 4.98 -9.04
CA ILE A 40 2.81 4.32 -8.43
C ILE A 40 1.52 4.87 -9.06
N ILE A 41 1.42 6.19 -9.17
CA ILE A 41 0.24 6.84 -9.77
C ILE A 41 0.07 6.39 -11.23
N HIS A 42 1.13 6.35 -12.01
CA HIS A 42 1.07 5.95 -13.41
C HIS A 42 0.61 4.50 -13.55
N VAL A 43 1.07 3.62 -12.67
CA VAL A 43 0.60 2.22 -12.68
C VAL A 43 -0.88 2.16 -12.33
N CYS A 44 -1.32 2.88 -11.29
CA CYS A 44 -2.72 2.91 -10.89
C CYS A 44 -3.63 3.42 -12.00
N LYS A 45 -3.15 4.37 -12.79
CA LYS A 45 -3.92 4.97 -13.90
C LYS A 45 -3.79 4.19 -15.22
N GLY A 46 -3.04 3.10 -15.22
CA GLY A 46 -2.87 2.28 -16.41
C GLY A 46 -1.92 2.85 -17.46
N ARG A 47 -1.17 3.88 -17.11
CA ARG A 47 -0.18 4.49 -18.01
C ARG A 47 1.13 3.73 -18.06
N GLN A 48 1.34 2.88 -17.07
CA GLN A 48 2.57 2.11 -16.88
C GLN A 48 2.16 0.77 -16.30
N LYS A 49 2.80 -0.32 -16.71
CA LYS A 49 2.40 -1.66 -16.25
C LYS A 49 2.91 -1.97 -14.85
N THR A 50 4.14 -1.60 -14.56
CA THR A 50 4.78 -1.89 -13.28
C THR A 50 5.74 -0.76 -12.93
N CYS A 51 6.17 -0.73 -11.66
CA CYS A 51 7.31 0.08 -11.27
C CYS A 51 8.21 -0.73 -10.35
N TYR A 52 9.43 -0.27 -10.14
CA TYR A 52 10.42 -0.98 -9.34
C TYR A 52 10.50 -0.41 -7.94
N ASP A 53 10.59 -1.30 -6.94
CA ASP A 53 10.83 -0.89 -5.56
C ASP A 53 12.34 -0.71 -5.33
N ASN A 54 12.73 -0.45 -4.07
CA ASN A 54 14.13 -0.21 -3.73
C ASN A 54 15.01 -1.47 -3.85
N LEU A 55 14.41 -2.64 -3.97
CA LEU A 55 15.12 -3.90 -4.18
C LEU A 55 15.10 -4.33 -5.64
N GLN A 56 14.66 -3.43 -6.53
CA GLN A 56 14.53 -3.69 -7.99
C GLN A 56 13.52 -4.77 -8.31
N VAL A 57 12.53 -4.97 -7.45
CA VAL A 57 11.42 -5.89 -7.69
C VAL A 57 10.27 -5.13 -8.34
N LYS A 58 9.70 -5.70 -9.38
CA LYS A 58 8.56 -5.10 -10.07
C LYS A 58 7.31 -5.19 -9.21
N ARG A 59 6.56 -4.11 -9.16
CA ARG A 59 5.30 -4.03 -8.40
C ARG A 59 4.18 -3.47 -9.26
N LYS A 60 3.01 -4.07 -9.12
CA LYS A 60 1.78 -3.61 -9.76
C LYS A 60 0.91 -2.94 -8.70
N TRP A 61 0.28 -1.84 -9.07
CA TRP A 61 -0.50 -1.03 -8.16
C TRP A 61 -1.90 -0.78 -8.68
N MET A 62 -2.84 -0.63 -7.76
CA MET A 62 -4.22 -0.26 -8.08
C MET A 62 -4.71 0.65 -6.96
N TYR A 63 -5.53 1.66 -7.29
CA TYR A 63 -6.16 2.43 -6.24
C TYR A 63 -7.06 1.53 -5.41
N LEU A 64 -7.09 1.76 -4.10
CA LEU A 64 -7.90 0.94 -3.20
C LEU A 64 -9.37 0.95 -3.61
N LYS A 65 -9.91 2.11 -3.97
CA LYS A 65 -11.31 2.19 -4.39
C LYS A 65 -11.60 1.31 -5.61
N ASP A 66 -10.67 1.26 -6.55
CA ASP A 66 -10.83 0.45 -7.76
C ASP A 66 -10.73 -1.04 -7.42
N TYR A 67 -9.85 -1.38 -6.49
CA TYR A 67 -9.71 -2.77 -6.02
C TYR A 67 -11.01 -3.25 -5.35
N VAL A 68 -11.59 -2.42 -4.47
CA VAL A 68 -12.85 -2.76 -3.80
C VAL A 68 -13.98 -2.95 -4.82
N GLU A 69 -14.05 -2.06 -5.81
CA GLU A 69 -15.05 -2.14 -6.86
C GLU A 69 -14.91 -3.42 -7.67
N MET A 70 -13.69 -3.81 -7.98
CA MET A 70 -13.42 -4.98 -8.84
C MET A 70 -13.52 -6.31 -8.09
N TYR A 71 -13.03 -6.38 -6.87
CA TYR A 71 -12.91 -7.65 -6.14
C TYR A 71 -13.81 -7.76 -4.91
N GLY A 72 -14.39 -6.67 -4.45
CA GLY A 72 -15.31 -6.65 -3.31
C GLY A 72 -14.62 -6.45 -1.96
N ILE A 73 -15.43 -6.12 -0.96
CA ILE A 73 -14.97 -5.81 0.40
C ILE A 73 -14.34 -7.02 1.08
N GLU A 74 -14.97 -8.19 0.94
CA GLU A 74 -14.49 -9.40 1.62
C GLU A 74 -13.08 -9.75 1.22
N LYS A 75 -12.79 -9.71 -0.09
CA LYS A 75 -11.45 -9.99 -0.58
C LYS A 75 -10.46 -8.92 -0.13
N THR A 76 -10.91 -7.67 -0.11
CA THR A 76 -10.09 -6.54 0.33
C THR A 76 -9.67 -6.72 1.79
N LEU A 77 -10.56 -7.19 2.64
CA LEU A 77 -10.26 -7.39 4.07
C LEU A 77 -9.23 -8.49 4.33
N GLN A 78 -8.93 -9.31 3.34
CA GLN A 78 -7.92 -10.36 3.47
C GLN A 78 -6.50 -9.85 3.21
N LEU A 79 -6.37 -8.63 2.70
CA LEU A 79 -5.07 -8.03 2.43
C LEU A 79 -4.43 -7.51 3.71
N ASN A 80 -3.10 -7.37 3.69
CA ASN A 80 -2.36 -6.78 4.79
C ASN A 80 -2.46 -5.25 4.73
N PHE A 81 -2.71 -4.61 5.87
CA PHE A 81 -2.87 -3.16 5.95
C PHE A 81 -1.64 -2.52 6.55
N TYR A 82 -1.16 -1.46 5.89
CA TYR A 82 -0.06 -0.66 6.38
C TYR A 82 -0.50 0.80 6.47
N ASP A 83 -0.33 1.40 7.65
CA ASP A 83 -0.64 2.80 7.88
C ASP A 83 0.55 3.47 8.59
N TYR A 84 0.41 4.75 8.91
CA TYR A 84 1.49 5.48 9.55
C TYR A 84 1.78 4.99 10.97
N VAL A 85 0.83 4.34 11.61
CA VAL A 85 1.05 3.73 12.92
C VAL A 85 2.06 2.59 12.79
N ASP A 86 1.94 1.77 11.75
CA ASP A 86 2.90 0.68 11.50
C ASP A 86 4.31 1.22 11.29
N LEU A 87 4.43 2.32 10.54
CA LEU A 87 5.72 2.94 10.30
C LEU A 87 6.33 3.45 11.61
N MET A 88 5.53 4.09 12.44
CA MET A 88 5.99 4.59 13.73
C MET A 88 6.40 3.47 14.67
N GLU A 89 5.67 2.38 14.70
CA GLU A 89 6.00 1.21 15.50
C GLU A 89 7.35 0.62 15.11
N VAL A 90 7.61 0.50 13.82
CA VAL A 90 8.90 -0.02 13.32
C VAL A 90 10.04 0.88 13.77
N VAL A 91 9.89 2.19 13.61
CA VAL A 91 10.91 3.16 14.02
C VAL A 91 11.15 3.10 15.52
N THR A 92 10.08 3.01 16.31
CA THR A 92 10.19 2.92 17.77
C THR A 92 10.89 1.64 18.20
N ASN A 93 10.55 0.52 17.58
CA ASN A 93 11.17 -0.76 17.89
C ASN A 93 12.66 -0.77 17.55
N GLU A 94 13.04 -0.18 16.44
CA GLU A 94 14.44 -0.06 16.06
C GLU A 94 15.22 0.74 17.10
N LYS A 95 14.63 1.84 17.57
CA LYS A 95 15.26 2.66 18.60
C LYS A 95 15.40 1.92 19.92
N SER A 96 14.43 1.11 20.29
CA SER A 96 14.45 0.39 21.56
C SER A 96 15.43 -0.78 21.56
N LEU A 97 15.89 -1.22 20.40
CA LEU A 97 16.89 -2.28 20.30
C LEU A 97 18.31 -1.77 20.45
N ILE A 98 18.49 -0.48 20.45
CA ILE A 98 19.80 0.15 20.67
C ILE A 98 19.99 0.40 22.16
#